data_4b110a462a12567b8d7e0f4c6e371126
#
_entry.id   4b110a462a12567b8d7e0f4c6e371126
#
_cell.length_a   1.000
_cell.length_b   1.000
_cell.length_c   1.000
_cell.angle_alpha   90.00
_cell.angle_beta   90.00
_cell.angle_gamma   90.00
#
_symmetry.space_group_name_H-M   'P 1'
#
loop_
_entity.id
_entity.type
_entity.pdbx_description
1 polymer ?
#
loop_
_entity_poly.entity_id
_entity_poly.type
_entity_poly.pdbx_seq_one_letter_code
_entity_poly.pdbx_strand_id
1 'polypeptide(L)'
;MKPGERILGVEGGGTKTAWVLVETVAEGGDPRPNGAQFKICDLGKLPPSNLRLTTPERLREIFSALPRQVDRVGVFLAGCSTDEDRASLMETCGQIWPQAKIVVGSDRESGLAAALDHGDGIVVNAGSGSSVTGRRGSQIEKAGGWGHILGDAGGGYSIVIEALRLLLREHDLHRGEMPLTATILRALCLNNLDELVRWALTADKMEIAMLAPIVFEAAAGGDARVTEIIEDGARVLCAYTEAIACRLHLLAPKVVLMGGLFHRDSIYTHAFRRRLKKNLPDARVAISERTPELGAAWLAAQTTEPAAFYPKPSPGVIENLAVALTERRNPRSENLEKMSVQQLVELFVEEERLVQEALRKAVQQLVKAVELVAGSLRGGGRLFYVGAGSSGRVAVLDASEIPPTFGAPADLVQGIIAGGVTALYRSVEGAEDEAGAGAVAVQERGVTNGDVVVGISASGRTPFVLGALGRAKARGAKTILLTCNPAAADGSGNSVAAADTDLAIPLAVGPEILTGSTRLKAGTATKVALNIISTGAMVALGKVRSNLMINLHATSQKLRDRAARVLAQLAQCDYDSARALLEANDWNLRAVLDKR
;
A
#
# COMPACT_ATOMS: atom_id res chain seq x y z
N MET A 1 16.47 19.43 -27.31
CA MET A 1 17.68 19.38 -26.42
C MET A 1 18.78 20.25 -27.05
N LYS A 2 19.57 20.93 -26.25
CA LYS A 2 20.76 21.65 -26.78
C LYS A 2 21.88 20.65 -26.97
N PRO A 3 22.63 20.66 -28.11
CA PRO A 3 23.82 19.85 -28.26
C PRO A 3 24.85 20.18 -27.17
N GLY A 4 25.54 19.18 -26.64
CA GLY A 4 26.56 19.37 -25.58
C GLY A 4 26.01 19.43 -24.16
N GLU A 5 24.66 19.24 -23.93
CA GLU A 5 24.06 19.19 -22.60
C GLU A 5 24.45 17.90 -21.89
N ARG A 6 24.97 18.01 -20.66
CA ARG A 6 25.43 16.87 -19.84
C ARG A 6 24.32 16.38 -18.95
N ILE A 7 23.94 15.11 -19.08
CA ILE A 7 22.81 14.49 -18.38
C ILE A 7 23.29 13.28 -17.57
N LEU A 8 22.99 13.28 -16.28
CA LEU A 8 23.25 12.17 -15.39
C LEU A 8 21.98 11.34 -15.22
N GLY A 9 22.05 10.06 -15.54
CA GLY A 9 21.00 9.08 -15.24
C GLY A 9 21.44 8.18 -14.10
N VAL A 10 20.60 8.04 -13.08
CA VAL A 10 20.85 7.20 -11.89
C VAL A 10 19.65 6.28 -11.69
N GLU A 11 19.94 4.99 -11.57
CA GLU A 11 18.96 3.96 -11.21
C GLU A 11 19.45 3.20 -10.00
N GLY A 12 18.63 3.15 -8.94
CA GLY A 12 19.01 2.52 -7.68
C GLY A 12 18.02 1.48 -7.20
N GLY A 13 18.57 0.33 -6.83
CA GLY A 13 17.82 -0.81 -6.31
C GLY A 13 18.33 -1.30 -4.97
N GLY A 14 17.82 -2.47 -4.57
CA GLY A 14 18.23 -3.14 -3.32
C GLY A 14 19.61 -3.79 -3.35
N THR A 15 20.30 -3.80 -4.52
CA THR A 15 21.58 -4.49 -4.68
C THR A 15 22.70 -3.58 -5.15
N LYS A 16 22.39 -2.55 -5.89
CA LYS A 16 23.35 -1.56 -6.42
C LYS A 16 22.63 -0.29 -6.85
N THR A 17 23.39 0.78 -7.05
CA THR A 17 23.00 1.98 -7.77
C THR A 17 23.85 2.06 -9.03
N ALA A 18 23.23 1.98 -10.21
CA ALA A 18 23.90 2.16 -11.49
C ALA A 18 23.71 3.61 -11.95
N TRP A 19 24.73 4.18 -12.59
CA TRP A 19 24.64 5.53 -13.12
C TRP A 19 25.37 5.65 -14.45
N VAL A 20 24.91 6.59 -15.26
CA VAL A 20 25.50 6.92 -16.55
C VAL A 20 25.51 8.44 -16.74
N LEU A 21 26.63 8.97 -17.20
CA LEU A 21 26.76 10.35 -17.67
C LEU A 21 26.75 10.35 -19.19
N VAL A 22 25.83 11.08 -19.78
CA VAL A 22 25.71 11.21 -21.23
C VAL A 22 25.77 12.67 -21.66
N GLU A 23 26.19 12.89 -22.90
CA GLU A 23 26.17 14.19 -23.57
C GLU A 23 25.26 14.12 -24.79
N THR A 24 24.41 15.12 -24.98
CA THR A 24 23.54 15.23 -26.16
C THR A 24 24.31 15.54 -27.41
N VAL A 25 24.09 14.79 -28.49
CA VAL A 25 24.72 15.02 -29.81
C VAL A 25 23.75 15.71 -30.75
N ALA A 26 24.28 16.57 -31.65
CA ALA A 26 23.50 17.24 -32.69
C ALA A 26 22.88 16.24 -33.68
N GLU A 27 21.67 16.52 -34.17
CA GLU A 27 21.04 15.78 -35.26
C GLU A 27 21.91 15.89 -36.52
N GLY A 28 22.58 14.82 -36.94
CA GLY A 28 23.40 14.84 -38.15
C GLY A 28 24.42 13.72 -38.33
N GLY A 29 24.55 12.82 -37.40
CA GLY A 29 25.45 11.64 -37.50
C GLY A 29 24.65 10.36 -37.63
N ASP A 30 24.97 9.55 -38.64
CA ASP A 30 24.62 8.17 -38.93
C ASP A 30 23.48 7.57 -38.09
N PRO A 31 22.34 7.19 -38.69
CA PRO A 31 21.22 6.58 -37.93
C PRO A 31 21.65 5.22 -37.40
N ARG A 32 22.28 5.21 -36.24
CA ARG A 32 22.49 3.95 -35.51
C ARG A 32 21.12 3.37 -35.14
N PRO A 33 20.94 2.05 -35.18
CA PRO A 33 19.64 1.39 -35.07
C PRO A 33 18.86 1.65 -33.78
N ASN A 34 19.35 2.48 -32.86
CA ASN A 34 18.77 2.71 -31.54
C ASN A 34 18.34 4.14 -31.24
N GLY A 35 18.28 5.05 -32.21
CA GLY A 35 17.78 6.43 -32.00
C GLY A 35 18.48 7.21 -30.89
N ALA A 36 19.74 6.89 -30.58
CA ALA A 36 20.45 7.44 -29.44
C ALA A 36 21.01 8.81 -29.77
N GLN A 37 20.34 9.86 -29.27
CA GLN A 37 20.84 11.23 -29.26
C GLN A 37 21.91 11.44 -28.17
N PHE A 38 22.51 10.37 -27.63
CA PHE A 38 23.40 10.41 -26.47
C PHE A 38 24.76 9.77 -26.79
N LYS A 39 25.82 10.46 -26.41
CA LYS A 39 27.18 9.91 -26.29
C LYS A 39 27.41 9.60 -24.81
N ILE A 40 27.74 8.35 -24.48
CA ILE A 40 28.12 7.96 -23.10
C ILE A 40 29.51 8.54 -22.83
N CYS A 41 29.62 9.35 -21.79
CA CYS A 41 30.85 9.96 -21.33
C CYS A 41 31.50 9.19 -20.20
N ASP A 42 30.67 8.69 -19.26
CA ASP A 42 31.11 7.93 -18.10
C ASP A 42 29.97 7.08 -17.54
N LEU A 43 30.28 6.04 -16.78
CA LEU A 43 29.30 5.16 -16.13
C LEU A 43 29.94 4.45 -14.93
N GLY A 44 29.11 4.01 -14.00
CA GLY A 44 29.61 3.30 -12.84
C GLY A 44 28.53 2.68 -11.97
N LYS A 45 28.99 2.11 -10.86
CA LYS A 45 28.13 1.49 -9.84
C LYS A 45 28.51 2.02 -8.47
N LEU A 46 27.51 2.21 -7.61
CA LEU A 46 27.61 2.63 -6.22
C LEU A 46 26.85 1.64 -5.31
N PRO A 47 26.99 1.74 -3.98
CA PRO A 47 26.21 0.96 -3.03
C PRO A 47 24.69 1.07 -3.29
N PRO A 48 23.89 0.12 -2.76
CA PRO A 48 22.42 0.14 -2.89
C PRO A 48 21.79 1.44 -2.42
N SER A 49 20.73 1.89 -3.11
CA SER A 49 19.97 3.10 -2.78
C SER A 49 18.45 2.90 -2.89
N ASN A 50 17.96 1.75 -2.42
CA ASN A 50 16.51 1.53 -2.31
C ASN A 50 15.92 2.50 -1.29
N LEU A 51 14.94 3.31 -1.68
CA LEU A 51 14.39 4.40 -0.87
C LEU A 51 13.70 3.90 0.42
N ARG A 52 13.20 2.67 0.45
CA ARG A 52 12.59 2.06 1.64
C ARG A 52 13.61 1.52 2.66
N LEU A 53 14.85 1.35 2.24
CA LEU A 53 15.92 0.72 3.03
C LEU A 53 17.07 1.67 3.36
N THR A 54 17.06 2.89 2.78
CA THR A 54 18.18 3.84 2.85
C THR A 54 17.68 5.18 3.38
N THR A 55 18.32 5.70 4.44
CA THR A 55 17.96 7.02 4.98
C THR A 55 18.38 8.15 4.06
N PRO A 56 17.77 9.35 4.12
CA PRO A 56 18.16 10.50 3.32
C PRO A 56 19.65 10.89 3.49
N GLU A 57 20.21 10.75 4.71
CA GLU A 57 21.63 11.01 5.00
C GLU A 57 22.52 10.05 4.23
N ARG A 58 22.18 8.76 4.25
CA ARG A 58 22.94 7.73 3.52
C ARG A 58 22.82 7.89 2.02
N LEU A 59 21.66 8.31 1.50
CA LEU A 59 21.50 8.65 0.08
C LEU A 59 22.40 9.81 -0.32
N ARG A 60 22.49 10.87 0.49
CA ARG A 60 23.41 11.99 0.25
C ARG A 60 24.86 11.53 0.21
N GLU A 61 25.25 10.66 1.11
CA GLU A 61 26.60 10.09 1.12
C GLU A 61 26.90 9.31 -0.17
N ILE A 62 26.00 8.39 -0.56
CA ILE A 62 26.13 7.59 -1.78
C ILE A 62 26.22 8.51 -3.01
N PHE A 63 25.31 9.47 -3.13
CA PHE A 63 25.24 10.36 -4.29
C PHE A 63 26.34 11.41 -4.30
N SER A 64 27.06 11.61 -3.18
CA SER A 64 28.19 12.51 -3.13
C SER A 64 29.34 12.09 -4.06
N ALA A 65 29.44 10.82 -4.40
CA ALA A 65 30.43 10.26 -5.32
C ALA A 65 30.05 10.45 -6.81
N LEU A 66 28.84 10.96 -7.12
CA LEU A 66 28.40 11.16 -8.51
C LEU A 66 28.88 12.47 -9.11
N PRO A 67 28.95 12.59 -10.45
CA PRO A 67 29.31 13.82 -11.14
C PRO A 67 28.45 15.01 -10.72
N ARG A 68 29.11 16.15 -10.38
CA ARG A 68 28.43 17.36 -9.88
C ARG A 68 28.11 18.37 -11.00
N GLN A 69 28.96 18.45 -12.01
CA GLN A 69 28.81 19.40 -13.12
C GLN A 69 27.98 18.78 -14.24
N VAL A 70 26.67 18.90 -14.09
CA VAL A 70 25.64 18.35 -14.99
C VAL A 70 24.49 19.33 -15.15
N ASP A 71 23.91 19.38 -16.35
CA ASP A 71 22.79 20.28 -16.66
C ASP A 71 21.44 19.66 -16.22
N ARG A 72 21.36 18.32 -16.30
CA ARG A 72 20.17 17.56 -15.92
C ARG A 72 20.52 16.30 -15.14
N VAL A 73 19.62 15.90 -14.24
CA VAL A 73 19.76 14.67 -13.44
C VAL A 73 18.43 13.93 -13.42
N GLY A 74 18.45 12.65 -13.77
CA GLY A 74 17.35 11.71 -13.57
C GLY A 74 17.71 10.71 -12.49
N VAL A 75 17.00 10.68 -11.37
CA VAL A 75 17.20 9.72 -10.27
C VAL A 75 15.97 8.88 -10.08
N PHE A 76 16.09 7.58 -10.35
CA PHE A 76 14.98 6.64 -10.32
C PHE A 76 15.31 5.47 -9.38
N LEU A 77 14.61 5.40 -8.24
CA LEU A 77 14.94 4.46 -7.18
C LEU A 77 13.83 3.45 -6.93
N ALA A 78 14.23 2.20 -6.67
CA ALA A 78 13.32 1.23 -6.09
C ALA A 78 12.78 1.73 -4.74
N GLY A 79 11.48 1.54 -4.52
CA GLY A 79 10.80 2.04 -3.33
C GLY A 79 10.24 3.45 -3.45
N CYS A 80 10.56 4.20 -4.50
CA CYS A 80 9.95 5.49 -4.81
C CYS A 80 8.57 5.28 -5.46
N SER A 81 7.51 5.26 -4.67
CA SER A 81 6.18 4.88 -5.14
C SER A 81 5.06 5.88 -4.83
N THR A 82 5.31 6.84 -3.93
CA THR A 82 4.36 7.89 -3.55
C THR A 82 4.88 9.27 -3.94
N ASP A 83 4.02 10.26 -3.95
CA ASP A 83 4.43 11.66 -4.20
C ASP A 83 5.34 12.19 -3.08
N GLU A 84 5.18 11.71 -1.85
CA GLU A 84 6.07 12.01 -0.73
C GLU A 84 7.46 11.41 -0.93
N ASP A 85 7.54 10.15 -1.39
CA ASP A 85 8.81 9.54 -1.73
C ASP A 85 9.55 10.38 -2.79
N ARG A 86 8.82 10.91 -3.79
CA ARG A 86 9.36 11.77 -4.84
C ARG A 86 9.81 13.11 -4.28
N ALA A 87 9.00 13.74 -3.42
CA ALA A 87 9.32 15.03 -2.79
C ALA A 87 10.58 14.92 -1.93
N SER A 88 10.68 13.89 -1.08
CA SER A 88 11.86 13.61 -0.26
C SER A 88 13.10 13.34 -1.09
N LEU A 89 12.96 12.56 -2.17
CA LEU A 89 14.07 12.29 -3.10
C LEU A 89 14.48 13.55 -3.86
N MET A 90 13.51 14.37 -4.30
CA MET A 90 13.76 15.65 -4.98
C MET A 90 14.52 16.61 -4.07
N GLU A 91 14.12 16.73 -2.80
CA GLU A 91 14.82 17.56 -1.82
C GLU A 91 16.28 17.10 -1.64
N THR A 92 16.47 15.79 -1.45
CA THR A 92 17.80 15.18 -1.31
C THR A 92 18.67 15.48 -2.53
N CYS A 93 18.12 15.31 -3.74
CA CYS A 93 18.84 15.58 -4.99
C CYS A 93 19.13 17.08 -5.20
N GLY A 94 18.19 17.96 -4.79
CA GLY A 94 18.35 19.42 -4.89
C GLY A 94 19.52 19.96 -4.06
N GLN A 95 19.78 19.34 -2.90
CA GLN A 95 20.96 19.68 -2.08
C GLN A 95 22.28 19.28 -2.75
N ILE A 96 22.24 18.28 -3.62
CA ILE A 96 23.44 17.74 -4.30
C ILE A 96 23.71 18.46 -5.63
N TRP A 97 22.67 18.72 -6.41
CA TRP A 97 22.75 19.35 -7.74
C TRP A 97 21.88 20.61 -7.84
N PRO A 98 22.20 21.68 -7.08
CA PRO A 98 21.34 22.86 -6.95
C PRO A 98 21.16 23.64 -8.27
N GLN A 99 22.02 23.42 -9.26
CA GLN A 99 21.97 24.12 -10.56
C GLN A 99 21.38 23.25 -11.69
N ALA A 100 21.21 21.95 -11.45
CA ALA A 100 20.70 21.03 -12.46
C ALA A 100 19.17 20.97 -12.47
N LYS A 101 18.60 20.66 -13.63
CA LYS A 101 17.19 20.25 -13.73
C LYS A 101 17.05 18.81 -13.28
N ILE A 102 16.29 18.58 -12.22
CA ILE A 102 16.18 17.27 -11.56
C ILE A 102 14.83 16.63 -11.88
N VAL A 103 14.86 15.35 -12.21
CA VAL A 103 13.69 14.48 -12.38
C VAL A 103 13.87 13.26 -11.49
N VAL A 104 12.87 12.93 -10.69
CA VAL A 104 12.91 11.77 -9.80
C VAL A 104 11.72 10.85 -10.03
N GLY A 105 11.92 9.55 -9.77
CA GLY A 105 10.85 8.58 -9.93
C GLY A 105 11.23 7.19 -9.46
N SER A 106 10.43 6.18 -9.86
CA SER A 106 10.68 4.78 -9.54
C SER A 106 11.57 4.10 -10.58
N ASP A 107 12.31 3.08 -10.18
CA ASP A 107 13.09 2.18 -11.03
C ASP A 107 12.27 1.56 -12.19
N ARG A 108 10.96 1.46 -12.02
CA ARG A 108 10.04 0.98 -13.08
C ARG A 108 9.89 1.97 -14.21
N GLU A 109 9.87 3.26 -13.90
CA GLU A 109 9.74 4.32 -14.91
C GLU A 109 10.99 4.38 -15.78
N SER A 110 12.18 4.32 -15.17
CA SER A 110 13.44 4.25 -15.91
C SER A 110 13.53 2.97 -16.75
N GLY A 111 13.08 1.82 -16.21
CA GLY A 111 13.00 0.57 -16.94
C GLY A 111 12.03 0.62 -18.14
N LEU A 112 10.82 1.17 -17.95
CA LEU A 112 9.87 1.38 -19.07
C LEU A 112 10.43 2.32 -20.14
N ALA A 113 11.07 3.41 -19.72
CA ALA A 113 11.69 4.37 -20.64
C ALA A 113 12.85 3.74 -21.42
N ALA A 114 13.71 2.96 -20.77
CA ALA A 114 14.79 2.25 -21.44
C ALA A 114 14.29 1.25 -22.49
N ALA A 115 13.21 0.53 -22.18
CA ALA A 115 12.71 -0.57 -23.01
C ALA A 115 11.74 -0.15 -24.12
N LEU A 116 10.89 0.84 -23.84
CA LEU A 116 9.72 1.17 -24.66
C LEU A 116 9.70 2.62 -25.14
N ASP A 117 10.63 3.45 -24.71
CA ASP A 117 10.56 4.91 -24.89
C ASP A 117 9.19 5.44 -24.38
N HIS A 118 8.35 5.97 -25.25
CA HIS A 118 6.95 6.34 -24.96
C HIS A 118 5.92 5.31 -25.47
N GLY A 119 6.35 4.22 -26.08
CA GLY A 119 5.46 3.22 -26.70
C GLY A 119 4.75 2.33 -25.69
N ASP A 120 3.70 1.66 -26.17
CA ASP A 120 2.97 0.64 -25.42
C ASP A 120 3.72 -0.70 -25.42
N GLY A 121 3.57 -1.46 -24.35
CA GLY A 121 4.20 -2.77 -24.23
C GLY A 121 4.41 -3.21 -22.78
N ILE A 122 5.17 -4.26 -22.62
CA ILE A 122 5.42 -4.91 -21.33
C ILE A 122 6.92 -5.08 -21.15
N VAL A 123 7.41 -4.72 -19.97
CA VAL A 123 8.81 -4.94 -19.54
C VAL A 123 8.82 -6.03 -18.48
N VAL A 124 9.62 -7.05 -18.71
CA VAL A 124 9.86 -8.15 -17.76
C VAL A 124 11.28 -8.02 -17.24
N ASN A 125 11.40 -7.68 -15.98
CA ASN A 125 12.69 -7.54 -15.32
C ASN A 125 13.00 -8.77 -14.46
N ALA A 126 14.17 -9.40 -14.65
CA ALA A 126 14.66 -10.48 -13.82
C ALA A 126 16.19 -10.34 -13.59
N GLY A 127 16.51 -9.89 -12.39
CA GLY A 127 17.86 -9.80 -11.83
C GLY A 127 17.93 -10.57 -10.53
N SER A 128 18.47 -9.98 -9.45
CA SER A 128 18.38 -10.54 -8.10
C SER A 128 16.92 -10.64 -7.61
N GLY A 129 16.05 -9.71 -8.00
CA GLY A 129 14.59 -9.81 -7.87
C GLY A 129 13.92 -9.85 -9.23
N SER A 130 12.58 -9.77 -9.26
CA SER A 130 11.80 -9.78 -10.50
C SER A 130 10.54 -8.92 -10.43
N SER A 131 10.14 -8.39 -11.58
CA SER A 131 8.88 -7.66 -11.73
C SER A 131 8.45 -7.61 -13.19
N VAL A 132 7.16 -7.46 -13.42
CA VAL A 132 6.58 -7.21 -14.74
C VAL A 132 5.78 -5.90 -14.69
N THR A 133 6.07 -5.00 -15.62
CA THR A 133 5.39 -3.71 -15.72
C THR A 133 4.95 -3.50 -17.17
N GLY A 134 3.69 -3.14 -17.38
CA GLY A 134 3.15 -2.83 -18.70
C GLY A 134 2.62 -1.42 -18.76
N ARG A 135 2.57 -0.87 -19.98
CA ARG A 135 2.01 0.45 -20.28
C ARG A 135 1.14 0.40 -21.54
N ARG A 136 -0.01 1.09 -21.47
CA ARG A 136 -0.84 1.44 -22.62
C ARG A 136 -1.31 2.88 -22.49
N GLY A 137 -0.77 3.77 -23.30
CA GLY A 137 -0.98 5.21 -23.15
C GLY A 137 -0.54 5.71 -21.77
N SER A 138 -1.46 6.28 -21.00
CA SER A 138 -1.23 6.72 -19.61
C SER A 138 -1.45 5.63 -18.57
N GLN A 139 -2.03 4.48 -18.95
CA GLN A 139 -2.29 3.40 -18.01
C GLN A 139 -1.03 2.55 -17.80
N ILE A 140 -0.65 2.34 -16.55
CA ILE A 140 0.46 1.49 -16.15
C ILE A 140 -0.06 0.41 -15.21
N GLU A 141 0.31 -0.85 -15.48
CA GLU A 141 -0.02 -2.02 -14.67
C GLU A 141 1.25 -2.74 -14.24
N LYS A 142 1.19 -3.37 -13.07
CA LYS A 142 2.32 -4.12 -12.51
C LYS A 142 1.91 -5.49 -11.98
N ALA A 143 2.85 -6.44 -12.02
CA ALA A 143 2.77 -7.71 -11.33
C ALA A 143 4.15 -8.10 -10.79
N GLY A 144 4.22 -8.70 -9.60
CA GLY A 144 5.48 -8.98 -8.90
C GLY A 144 6.14 -7.72 -8.33
N GLY A 145 7.42 -7.85 -7.95
CA GLY A 145 8.18 -6.76 -7.32
C GLY A 145 7.73 -6.43 -5.89
N TRP A 146 7.30 -7.44 -5.13
CA TRP A 146 6.87 -7.32 -3.73
C TRP A 146 8.00 -7.56 -2.73
N GLY A 147 9.25 -7.62 -3.21
CA GLY A 147 10.42 -7.94 -2.39
C GLY A 147 10.67 -9.43 -2.26
N HIS A 148 11.87 -9.78 -1.79
CA HIS A 148 12.38 -11.15 -1.85
C HIS A 148 11.70 -12.15 -0.90
N ILE A 149 11.02 -11.67 0.16
CA ILE A 149 10.34 -12.53 1.13
C ILE A 149 8.95 -12.95 0.61
N LEU A 150 8.17 -12.01 0.08
CA LEU A 150 6.77 -12.24 -0.31
C LEU A 150 6.57 -12.28 -1.83
N GLY A 151 7.58 -11.92 -2.60
CA GLY A 151 7.50 -11.79 -4.05
C GLY A 151 8.80 -12.11 -4.75
N ASP A 152 9.11 -11.37 -5.81
CA ASP A 152 10.29 -11.52 -6.65
C ASP A 152 10.44 -12.96 -7.22
N ALA A 153 9.33 -13.68 -7.36
CA ALA A 153 9.31 -15.04 -7.89
C ALA A 153 9.87 -15.10 -9.31
N GLY A 154 10.82 -16.01 -9.55
CA GLY A 154 11.57 -16.07 -10.80
C GLY A 154 12.77 -15.11 -10.88
N GLY A 155 13.05 -14.32 -9.84
CA GLY A 155 14.31 -13.61 -9.67
C GLY A 155 15.43 -14.53 -9.18
N GLY A 156 16.69 -14.07 -9.30
CA GLY A 156 17.87 -14.86 -8.94
C GLY A 156 17.86 -15.34 -7.49
N TYR A 157 17.44 -14.49 -6.56
CA TYR A 157 17.27 -14.89 -5.17
C TYR A 157 16.28 -16.05 -5.01
N SER A 158 15.10 -15.94 -5.63
CA SER A 158 14.07 -16.99 -5.54
C SER A 158 14.54 -18.31 -6.14
N ILE A 159 15.18 -18.27 -7.30
CA ILE A 159 15.74 -19.45 -7.98
C ILE A 159 16.80 -20.13 -7.10
N VAL A 160 17.71 -19.35 -6.49
CA VAL A 160 18.76 -19.89 -5.62
C VAL A 160 18.15 -20.49 -4.35
N ILE A 161 17.21 -19.82 -3.70
CA ILE A 161 16.54 -20.37 -2.50
C ILE A 161 15.87 -21.71 -2.82
N GLU A 162 15.18 -21.85 -3.95
CA GLU A 162 14.59 -23.14 -4.34
C GLU A 162 15.66 -24.19 -4.64
N ALA A 163 16.81 -23.81 -5.23
CA ALA A 163 17.92 -24.72 -5.40
C ALA A 163 18.52 -25.17 -4.07
N LEU A 164 18.74 -24.26 -3.11
CA LEU A 164 19.22 -24.61 -1.76
C LEU A 164 18.22 -25.54 -1.03
N ARG A 165 16.92 -25.26 -1.14
CA ARG A 165 15.87 -26.14 -0.61
C ARG A 165 15.89 -27.53 -1.25
N LEU A 166 16.15 -27.60 -2.55
CA LEU A 166 16.32 -28.88 -3.25
C LEU A 166 17.51 -29.67 -2.69
N LEU A 167 18.67 -29.02 -2.49
CA LEU A 167 19.86 -29.70 -1.94
C LEU A 167 19.59 -30.32 -0.56
N LEU A 168 18.96 -29.56 0.34
CA LEU A 168 18.62 -30.03 1.68
C LEU A 168 17.61 -31.17 1.64
N ARG A 169 16.58 -31.08 0.81
CA ARG A 169 15.56 -32.11 0.64
C ARG A 169 16.17 -33.41 0.09
N GLU A 170 17.06 -33.33 -0.89
CA GLU A 170 17.74 -34.52 -1.45
C GLU A 170 18.67 -35.16 -0.42
N HIS A 171 19.37 -34.35 0.38
CA HIS A 171 20.18 -34.87 1.49
C HIS A 171 19.33 -35.63 2.51
N ASP A 172 18.20 -35.05 2.93
CA ASP A 172 17.31 -35.63 3.95
C ASP A 172 16.63 -36.93 3.47
N LEU A 173 16.18 -36.96 2.22
CA LEU A 173 15.42 -38.07 1.68
C LEU A 173 16.30 -39.24 1.17
N HIS A 174 17.39 -38.90 0.50
CA HIS A 174 18.17 -39.88 -0.24
C HIS A 174 19.59 -40.10 0.29
N ARG A 175 20.04 -39.25 1.25
CA ARG A 175 21.44 -39.22 1.73
C ARG A 175 22.48 -39.15 0.62
N GLY A 176 22.07 -38.71 -0.58
CA GLY A 176 22.91 -38.51 -1.74
C GLY A 176 23.37 -37.07 -1.84
N GLU A 177 24.64 -36.87 -2.22
CA GLU A 177 25.13 -35.52 -2.52
C GLU A 177 24.85 -35.20 -3.98
N MET A 178 24.20 -34.04 -4.22
CA MET A 178 24.10 -33.50 -5.57
C MET A 178 25.44 -32.84 -5.96
N PRO A 179 25.88 -32.93 -7.23
CA PRO A 179 27.08 -32.22 -7.69
C PRO A 179 27.04 -30.72 -7.41
N LEU A 180 25.86 -30.13 -7.45
CA LEU A 180 25.61 -28.72 -7.12
C LEU A 180 25.98 -28.41 -5.65
N THR A 181 25.77 -29.34 -4.70
CA THR A 181 26.13 -29.16 -3.28
C THR A 181 27.63 -28.89 -3.15
N ALA A 182 28.47 -29.72 -3.69
CA ALA A 182 29.93 -29.57 -3.63
C ALA A 182 30.39 -28.25 -4.30
N THR A 183 29.72 -27.84 -5.38
CA THR A 183 30.07 -26.62 -6.10
C THR A 183 29.71 -25.37 -5.27
N ILE A 184 28.53 -25.35 -4.63
CA ILE A 184 28.12 -24.22 -3.76
C ILE A 184 28.99 -24.16 -2.51
N LEU A 185 29.25 -25.28 -1.83
CA LEU A 185 30.11 -25.30 -0.64
C LEU A 185 31.50 -24.78 -0.97
N ARG A 186 32.08 -25.20 -2.11
CA ARG A 186 33.38 -24.69 -2.55
C ARG A 186 33.35 -23.20 -2.85
N ALA A 187 32.33 -22.69 -3.53
CA ALA A 187 32.19 -21.29 -3.86
C ALA A 187 32.08 -20.38 -2.63
N LEU A 188 31.46 -20.90 -1.56
CA LEU A 188 31.28 -20.19 -0.29
C LEU A 188 32.38 -20.51 0.74
N CYS A 189 33.37 -21.36 0.39
CA CYS A 189 34.41 -21.84 1.33
C CYS A 189 33.83 -22.52 2.58
N LEU A 190 32.73 -23.28 2.43
CA LEU A 190 32.06 -24.02 3.50
C LEU A 190 32.38 -25.51 3.40
N ASN A 191 32.36 -26.21 4.55
CA ASN A 191 32.77 -27.60 4.65
C ASN A 191 31.59 -28.59 4.58
N ASN A 192 30.38 -28.16 4.96
CA ASN A 192 29.22 -29.05 5.06
C ASN A 192 27.88 -28.28 4.95
N LEU A 193 26.76 -29.00 4.88
CA LEU A 193 25.42 -28.42 4.77
C LEU A 193 24.98 -27.64 6.00
N ASP A 194 25.45 -28.01 7.21
CA ASP A 194 25.12 -27.25 8.43
C ASP A 194 25.72 -25.85 8.39
N GLU A 195 26.93 -25.71 7.83
CA GLU A 195 27.54 -24.40 7.60
C GLU A 195 26.80 -23.61 6.52
N LEU A 196 26.33 -24.28 5.47
CA LEU A 196 25.51 -23.66 4.44
C LEU A 196 24.20 -23.11 5.01
N VAL A 197 23.52 -23.88 5.86
CA VAL A 197 22.29 -23.41 6.53
C VAL A 197 22.57 -22.19 7.40
N ARG A 198 23.63 -22.20 8.21
CA ARG A 198 24.01 -21.06 9.05
C ARG A 198 24.33 -19.83 8.20
N TRP A 199 25.07 -20.00 7.11
CA TRP A 199 25.34 -18.91 6.17
C TRP A 199 24.05 -18.37 5.56
N ALA A 200 23.15 -19.21 5.06
CA ALA A 200 21.90 -18.80 4.41
C ALA A 200 20.95 -18.05 5.35
N LEU A 201 20.99 -18.33 6.67
CA LEU A 201 20.20 -17.61 7.67
C LEU A 201 20.69 -16.19 7.95
N THR A 202 21.93 -15.87 7.64
CA THR A 202 22.55 -14.57 7.90
C THR A 202 22.89 -13.79 6.63
N ALA A 203 22.96 -14.47 5.49
CA ALA A 203 23.26 -13.88 4.19
C ALA A 203 22.16 -12.93 3.73
N ASP A 204 22.55 -11.81 3.15
CA ASP A 204 21.62 -10.88 2.55
C ASP A 204 21.07 -11.37 1.19
N LYS A 205 20.08 -10.62 0.66
CA LYS A 205 19.47 -10.93 -0.64
C LYS A 205 20.49 -11.02 -1.78
N MET A 206 21.50 -10.16 -1.75
CA MET A 206 22.51 -10.09 -2.82
C MET A 206 23.44 -11.28 -2.74
N GLU A 207 23.94 -11.61 -1.55
CA GLU A 207 24.84 -12.73 -1.32
C GLU A 207 24.20 -14.04 -1.79
N ILE A 208 22.93 -14.27 -1.48
CA ILE A 208 22.20 -15.42 -1.96
C ILE A 208 22.03 -15.39 -3.49
N ALA A 209 21.58 -14.28 -4.05
CA ALA A 209 21.36 -14.15 -5.49
C ALA A 209 22.67 -14.28 -6.33
N MET A 210 23.83 -13.98 -5.74
CA MET A 210 25.13 -14.20 -6.40
C MET A 210 25.44 -15.64 -6.72
N LEU A 211 24.78 -16.62 -6.11
CA LEU A 211 24.90 -18.03 -6.45
C LEU A 211 24.12 -18.42 -7.72
N ALA A 212 23.30 -17.55 -8.28
CA ALA A 212 22.50 -17.86 -9.47
C ALA A 212 23.34 -18.39 -10.65
N PRO A 213 24.51 -17.83 -11.01
CA PRO A 213 25.34 -18.39 -12.08
C PRO A 213 25.67 -19.86 -11.86
N ILE A 214 26.01 -20.27 -10.63
CA ILE A 214 26.34 -21.66 -10.29
C ILE A 214 25.11 -22.57 -10.49
N VAL A 215 23.93 -22.11 -10.10
CA VAL A 215 22.67 -22.85 -10.31
C VAL A 215 22.37 -22.99 -11.81
N PHE A 216 22.59 -21.94 -12.59
CA PHE A 216 22.39 -21.97 -14.04
C PHE A 216 23.41 -22.89 -14.75
N GLU A 217 24.67 -22.92 -14.30
CA GLU A 217 25.69 -23.84 -14.81
C GLU A 217 25.33 -25.30 -14.52
N ALA A 218 24.81 -25.62 -13.34
CA ALA A 218 24.35 -26.96 -12.99
C ALA A 218 23.21 -27.42 -13.92
N ALA A 219 22.25 -26.55 -14.20
CA ALA A 219 21.18 -26.82 -15.16
C ALA A 219 21.70 -27.01 -16.57
N ALA A 220 22.65 -26.19 -17.03
CA ALA A 220 23.31 -26.31 -18.33
C ALA A 220 24.14 -27.61 -18.42
N GLY A 221 24.67 -28.08 -17.28
CA GLY A 221 25.35 -29.38 -17.14
C GLY A 221 24.42 -30.61 -17.16
N GLY A 222 23.09 -30.39 -17.29
CA GLY A 222 22.11 -31.48 -17.47
C GLY A 222 21.38 -31.89 -16.19
N ASP A 223 21.51 -31.19 -15.07
CA ASP A 223 20.67 -31.49 -13.88
C ASP A 223 19.21 -31.09 -14.14
N ALA A 224 18.36 -32.10 -14.39
CA ALA A 224 16.94 -31.90 -14.72
C ALA A 224 16.15 -31.24 -13.60
N ARG A 225 16.48 -31.52 -12.33
CA ARG A 225 15.78 -30.94 -11.15
C ARG A 225 16.07 -29.46 -11.00
N VAL A 226 17.33 -29.09 -11.24
CA VAL A 226 17.75 -27.68 -11.24
C VAL A 226 17.14 -26.94 -12.44
N THR A 227 17.08 -27.62 -13.60
CA THR A 227 16.41 -27.08 -14.79
C THR A 227 14.94 -26.78 -14.54
N GLU A 228 14.22 -27.66 -13.85
CA GLU A 228 12.81 -27.46 -13.48
C GLU A 228 12.61 -26.22 -12.62
N ILE A 229 13.47 -25.96 -11.64
CA ILE A 229 13.43 -24.74 -10.81
C ILE A 229 13.55 -23.48 -11.69
N ILE A 230 14.49 -23.49 -12.64
CA ILE A 230 14.69 -22.36 -13.56
C ILE A 230 13.47 -22.17 -14.47
N GLU A 231 12.91 -23.26 -15.02
CA GLU A 231 11.71 -23.20 -15.85
C GLU A 231 10.47 -22.75 -15.08
N ASP A 232 10.36 -23.11 -13.80
CA ASP A 232 9.29 -22.65 -12.93
C ASP A 232 9.37 -21.16 -12.65
N GLY A 233 10.57 -20.61 -12.43
CA GLY A 233 10.78 -19.18 -12.35
C GLY A 233 10.32 -18.45 -13.62
N ALA A 234 10.69 -18.97 -14.79
CA ALA A 234 10.26 -18.42 -16.08
C ALA A 234 8.73 -18.54 -16.27
N ARG A 235 8.11 -19.61 -15.78
CA ARG A 235 6.65 -19.83 -15.81
C ARG A 235 5.90 -18.76 -15.05
N VAL A 236 6.37 -18.38 -13.87
CA VAL A 236 5.72 -17.34 -13.06
C VAL A 236 5.77 -15.97 -13.75
N LEU A 237 6.93 -15.60 -14.31
CA LEU A 237 7.04 -14.33 -15.05
C LEU A 237 6.20 -14.32 -16.31
N CYS A 238 6.05 -15.45 -16.97
CA CYS A 238 5.15 -15.59 -18.11
C CYS A 238 3.69 -15.33 -17.71
N ALA A 239 3.22 -15.94 -16.62
CA ALA A 239 1.87 -15.73 -16.10
C ALA A 239 1.63 -14.26 -15.70
N TYR A 240 2.63 -13.60 -15.11
CA TYR A 240 2.53 -12.15 -14.83
C TYR A 240 2.45 -11.32 -16.11
N THR A 241 3.21 -11.69 -17.14
CA THR A 241 3.17 -11.01 -18.45
C THR A 241 1.78 -11.14 -19.10
N GLU A 242 1.19 -12.31 -19.06
CA GLU A 242 -0.16 -12.59 -19.56
C GLU A 242 -1.21 -11.78 -18.79
N ALA A 243 -1.12 -11.75 -17.47
CA ALA A 243 -2.04 -10.98 -16.63
C ALA A 243 -1.98 -9.47 -16.94
N ILE A 244 -0.78 -8.92 -17.15
CA ILE A 244 -0.58 -7.53 -17.53
C ILE A 244 -1.12 -7.26 -18.95
N ALA A 245 -0.85 -8.14 -19.92
CA ALA A 245 -1.39 -8.02 -21.27
C ALA A 245 -2.93 -7.98 -21.26
N CYS A 246 -3.56 -8.86 -20.46
CA CYS A 246 -5.00 -8.91 -20.27
C CYS A 246 -5.55 -7.61 -19.66
N ARG A 247 -4.98 -7.13 -18.55
CA ARG A 247 -5.43 -5.90 -17.86
C ARG A 247 -5.30 -4.65 -18.74
N LEU A 248 -4.27 -4.60 -19.56
CA LEU A 248 -4.02 -3.49 -20.49
C LEU A 248 -4.68 -3.70 -21.85
N HIS A 249 -5.39 -4.80 -22.07
CA HIS A 249 -5.99 -5.15 -23.37
C HIS A 249 -5.00 -5.10 -24.54
N LEU A 250 -3.78 -5.62 -24.33
CA LEU A 250 -2.72 -5.69 -25.34
C LEU A 250 -2.78 -7.07 -26.03
N LEU A 251 -3.30 -7.11 -27.26
CA LEU A 251 -3.46 -8.37 -28.01
C LEU A 251 -2.13 -8.90 -28.58
N ALA A 252 -1.28 -8.00 -29.06
CA ALA A 252 0.04 -8.32 -29.63
C ALA A 252 1.14 -7.46 -28.99
N PRO A 253 1.43 -7.63 -27.66
CA PRO A 253 2.33 -6.76 -26.95
C PRO A 253 3.78 -6.86 -27.44
N LYS A 254 4.47 -5.71 -27.47
CA LYS A 254 5.94 -5.70 -27.43
C LYS A 254 6.35 -6.06 -26.02
N VAL A 255 7.04 -7.18 -25.83
CA VAL A 255 7.57 -7.67 -24.54
C VAL A 255 9.07 -7.52 -24.55
N VAL A 256 9.60 -6.71 -23.63
CA VAL A 256 11.04 -6.46 -23.52
C VAL A 256 11.57 -7.07 -22.25
N LEU A 257 12.55 -7.96 -22.40
CA LEU A 257 13.22 -8.65 -21.31
C LEU A 257 14.41 -7.84 -20.83
N MET A 258 14.51 -7.62 -19.52
CA MET A 258 15.60 -6.88 -18.87
C MET A 258 16.12 -7.65 -17.65
N GLY A 259 17.35 -7.32 -17.25
CA GLY A 259 17.99 -7.91 -16.06
C GLY A 259 18.91 -9.07 -16.39
N GLY A 260 19.79 -9.38 -15.43
CA GLY A 260 20.93 -10.28 -15.62
C GLY A 260 20.59 -11.75 -15.89
N LEU A 261 19.35 -12.19 -15.67
CA LEU A 261 18.92 -13.56 -15.97
C LEU A 261 18.51 -13.74 -17.44
N PHE A 262 18.18 -12.67 -18.14
CA PHE A 262 17.78 -12.72 -19.54
C PHE A 262 18.97 -12.52 -20.48
N HIS A 263 19.57 -13.62 -20.91
CA HIS A 263 20.60 -13.67 -21.95
C HIS A 263 20.08 -14.39 -23.19
N ARG A 264 20.68 -14.15 -24.38
CA ARG A 264 20.21 -14.75 -25.64
C ARG A 264 20.16 -16.27 -25.57
N ASP A 265 21.18 -16.89 -24.98
CA ASP A 265 21.35 -18.35 -24.91
C ASP A 265 21.00 -18.95 -23.54
N SER A 266 20.35 -18.19 -22.66
CA SER A 266 19.95 -18.67 -21.35
C SER A 266 18.78 -19.65 -21.43
N ILE A 267 18.86 -20.76 -20.69
CA ILE A 267 17.75 -21.71 -20.48
C ILE A 267 16.49 -20.96 -20.05
N TYR A 268 16.64 -19.99 -19.17
CA TYR A 268 15.57 -19.13 -18.66
C TYR A 268 14.87 -18.34 -19.76
N THR A 269 15.65 -17.70 -20.62
CA THR A 269 15.12 -16.92 -21.77
C THR A 269 14.39 -17.84 -22.75
N HIS A 270 14.94 -19.02 -23.03
CA HIS A 270 14.29 -19.99 -23.91
C HIS A 270 13.01 -20.54 -23.32
N ALA A 271 12.99 -20.89 -22.02
CA ALA A 271 11.79 -21.34 -21.32
C ALA A 271 10.69 -20.26 -21.33
N PHE A 272 11.05 -19.02 -21.02
CA PHE A 272 10.12 -17.88 -21.05
C PHE A 272 9.52 -17.69 -22.46
N ARG A 273 10.37 -17.58 -23.49
CA ARG A 273 9.91 -17.39 -24.90
C ARG A 273 9.03 -18.53 -25.39
N ARG A 274 9.42 -19.77 -25.14
CA ARG A 274 8.65 -20.95 -25.53
C ARG A 274 7.26 -20.93 -24.91
N ARG A 275 7.16 -20.60 -23.63
CA ARG A 275 5.90 -20.56 -22.89
C ARG A 275 5.03 -19.37 -23.31
N LEU A 276 5.61 -18.18 -23.42
CA LEU A 276 4.87 -16.98 -23.84
C LEU A 276 4.29 -17.15 -25.25
N LYS A 277 5.05 -17.75 -26.16
CA LYS A 277 4.56 -18.02 -27.53
C LYS A 277 3.34 -18.94 -27.57
N LYS A 278 3.21 -19.85 -26.59
CA LYS A 278 2.04 -20.73 -26.47
C LYS A 278 0.78 -19.94 -26.05
N ASN A 279 0.92 -18.98 -25.15
CA ASN A 279 -0.20 -18.31 -24.50
C ASN A 279 -0.50 -16.92 -25.10
N LEU A 280 0.53 -16.25 -25.64
CA LEU A 280 0.44 -14.97 -26.37
C LEU A 280 1.23 -15.09 -27.69
N PRO A 281 0.70 -15.81 -28.70
CA PRO A 281 1.42 -16.15 -29.93
C PRO A 281 1.89 -14.94 -30.74
N ASP A 282 1.16 -13.82 -30.66
CA ASP A 282 1.44 -12.58 -31.40
C ASP A 282 2.36 -11.61 -30.64
N ALA A 283 2.79 -11.96 -29.42
CA ALA A 283 3.71 -11.14 -28.65
C ALA A 283 5.10 -11.10 -29.31
N ARG A 284 5.67 -9.89 -29.40
CA ARG A 284 7.02 -9.66 -29.94
C ARG A 284 8.02 -9.55 -28.81
N VAL A 285 8.82 -10.60 -28.59
CA VAL A 285 9.77 -10.68 -27.47
C VAL A 285 11.18 -10.25 -27.90
N ALA A 286 11.71 -9.21 -27.28
CA ALA A 286 13.08 -8.72 -27.45
C ALA A 286 13.81 -8.66 -26.10
N ILE A 287 15.15 -8.73 -26.11
CA ILE A 287 15.99 -8.40 -24.96
C ILE A 287 16.35 -6.93 -25.07
N SER A 288 16.29 -6.20 -23.96
CA SER A 288 16.66 -4.79 -23.94
C SER A 288 18.15 -4.61 -24.24
N GLU A 289 18.44 -3.70 -25.15
CA GLU A 289 19.80 -3.26 -25.44
C GLU A 289 20.20 -2.04 -24.58
N ARG A 290 19.22 -1.39 -23.93
CA ARG A 290 19.42 -0.23 -23.07
C ARG A 290 19.28 -0.62 -21.60
N THR A 291 20.09 0.02 -20.78
CA THR A 291 20.07 -0.17 -19.33
C THR A 291 19.10 0.82 -18.66
N PRO A 292 18.56 0.51 -17.46
CA PRO A 292 17.63 1.40 -16.77
C PRO A 292 18.20 2.80 -16.48
N GLU A 293 19.50 2.93 -16.18
CA GLU A 293 20.16 4.22 -15.98
C GLU A 293 20.17 5.09 -17.25
N LEU A 294 20.25 4.47 -18.44
CA LEU A 294 20.05 5.20 -19.70
C LEU A 294 18.60 5.67 -19.86
N GLY A 295 17.64 4.87 -19.40
CA GLY A 295 16.25 5.28 -19.34
C GLY A 295 16.04 6.46 -18.40
N ALA A 296 16.73 6.49 -17.26
CA ALA A 296 16.74 7.62 -16.33
C ALA A 296 17.30 8.90 -16.98
N ALA A 297 18.42 8.79 -17.68
CA ALA A 297 19.00 9.92 -18.43
C ALA A 297 18.04 10.41 -19.54
N TRP A 298 17.39 9.49 -20.23
CA TRP A 298 16.42 9.81 -21.28
C TRP A 298 15.19 10.56 -20.74
N LEU A 299 14.64 10.15 -19.59
CA LEU A 299 13.55 10.84 -18.92
C LEU A 299 13.97 12.25 -18.47
N ALA A 300 15.17 12.42 -17.93
CA ALA A 300 15.70 13.73 -17.57
C ALA A 300 15.86 14.65 -18.79
N ALA A 301 16.24 14.10 -19.95
CA ALA A 301 16.40 14.85 -21.19
C ALA A 301 15.08 15.40 -21.74
N GLN A 302 14.00 14.64 -21.64
CA GLN A 302 12.71 14.95 -22.25
C GLN A 302 11.87 15.97 -21.46
N THR A 303 12.12 16.10 -20.17
CA THR A 303 11.27 16.88 -19.28
C THR A 303 11.56 18.36 -19.39
N THR A 304 10.67 19.13 -19.97
CA THR A 304 10.68 20.60 -19.96
C THR A 304 10.07 21.18 -18.68
N GLU A 305 9.17 20.42 -18.03
CA GLU A 305 8.63 20.63 -16.68
C GLU A 305 8.53 19.26 -15.99
N PRO A 306 8.47 19.18 -14.64
CA PRO A 306 8.27 17.90 -13.96
C PRO A 306 6.89 17.35 -14.33
N ALA A 307 6.85 16.52 -15.38
CA ALA A 307 5.64 15.80 -15.75
C ALA A 307 5.35 14.76 -14.66
N ALA A 308 4.29 14.96 -13.92
CA ALA A 308 3.72 13.93 -13.06
C ALA A 308 3.34 12.72 -13.95
N PHE A 309 4.02 11.60 -13.75
CA PHE A 309 3.75 10.33 -14.46
C PHE A 309 2.42 9.69 -14.01
N TYR A 310 1.86 10.20 -12.91
CA TYR A 310 0.48 10.00 -12.50
C TYR A 310 -0.30 11.29 -12.78
N PRO A 311 -1.53 11.20 -13.29
CA PRO A 311 -2.35 12.38 -13.44
C PRO A 311 -2.43 13.06 -12.06
N LYS A 312 -1.98 14.31 -11.99
CA LYS A 312 -2.30 15.17 -10.83
C LYS A 312 -3.81 15.06 -10.66
N PRO A 313 -4.31 14.89 -9.44
CA PRO A 313 -5.73 15.13 -9.21
C PRO A 313 -6.01 16.52 -9.79
N SER A 314 -7.04 16.59 -10.63
CA SER A 314 -7.41 17.80 -11.36
C SER A 314 -7.37 19.02 -10.43
N PRO A 315 -6.81 20.18 -10.83
CA PRO A 315 -6.68 21.37 -9.98
C PRO A 315 -8.01 22.00 -9.54
N GLY A 316 -9.13 21.28 -9.62
CA GLY A 316 -10.46 21.76 -9.30
C GLY A 316 -10.89 21.66 -7.84
N VAL A 317 -10.06 21.11 -6.92
CA VAL A 317 -10.49 20.81 -5.53
C VAL A 317 -9.88 21.77 -4.49
N ILE A 318 -8.94 22.64 -4.85
CA ILE A 318 -8.33 23.59 -3.89
C ILE A 318 -9.16 24.87 -3.73
N GLU A 319 -10.23 25.06 -4.52
CA GLU A 319 -11.12 26.19 -4.31
C GLU A 319 -11.96 26.02 -3.03
N ASN A 320 -11.64 26.85 -2.03
CA ASN A 320 -12.38 27.11 -0.79
C ASN A 320 -12.19 26.14 0.41
N LEU A 321 -11.00 25.63 0.71
CA LEU A 321 -10.71 25.09 2.04
C LEU A 321 -10.96 26.14 3.15
N ALA A 322 -10.63 27.41 2.92
CA ALA A 322 -10.87 28.51 3.86
C ALA A 322 -12.37 28.75 4.19
N VAL A 323 -13.30 28.23 3.39
CA VAL A 323 -14.75 28.33 3.63
C VAL A 323 -15.28 27.14 4.45
N ALA A 324 -14.50 26.05 4.56
CA ALA A 324 -14.90 24.89 5.35
C ALA A 324 -15.09 25.27 6.82
N LEU A 325 -16.18 24.82 7.43
CA LEU A 325 -16.52 25.12 8.82
C LEU A 325 -15.40 24.72 9.80
N THR A 326 -14.66 23.65 9.48
CA THR A 326 -13.53 23.13 10.24
C THR A 326 -12.30 24.04 10.23
N GLU A 327 -12.16 24.90 9.20
CA GLU A 327 -11.03 25.80 9.01
C GLU A 327 -11.31 27.24 9.47
N ARG A 328 -12.56 27.53 9.86
CA ARG A 328 -12.94 28.84 10.39
C ARG A 328 -12.38 29.03 11.79
N ARG A 329 -12.02 30.29 12.11
CA ARG A 329 -11.64 30.65 13.47
C ARG A 329 -12.86 30.63 14.38
N ASN A 330 -12.72 30.10 15.59
CA ASN A 330 -13.75 30.18 16.62
C ASN A 330 -13.65 31.54 17.31
N PRO A 331 -14.69 32.39 17.24
CA PRO A 331 -14.64 33.74 17.85
C PRO A 331 -14.42 33.72 19.37
N ARG A 332 -14.84 32.62 20.04
CA ARG A 332 -14.71 32.49 21.49
C ARG A 332 -13.28 32.15 21.93
N SER A 333 -12.42 31.73 21.01
CA SER A 333 -11.04 31.31 21.29
C SER A 333 -9.97 32.19 20.61
N GLU A 334 -10.31 33.40 20.18
CA GLU A 334 -9.37 34.30 19.47
C GLU A 334 -8.12 34.70 20.29
N ASN A 335 -8.17 34.61 21.62
CA ASN A 335 -7.06 34.98 22.51
C ASN A 335 -6.73 33.87 23.48
N LEU A 336 -6.63 32.61 22.99
CA LEU A 336 -6.32 31.45 23.83
C LEU A 336 -5.04 31.62 24.68
N GLU A 337 -4.01 32.25 24.12
CA GLU A 337 -2.73 32.49 24.75
C GLU A 337 -2.80 33.49 25.95
N LYS A 338 -3.90 34.24 26.08
CA LYS A 338 -4.13 35.18 27.17
C LYS A 338 -5.07 34.66 28.25
N MET A 339 -5.71 33.50 28.00
CA MET A 339 -6.64 32.93 28.95
C MET A 339 -5.91 32.29 30.13
N SER A 340 -6.49 32.41 31.32
CA SER A 340 -6.06 31.58 32.46
C SER A 340 -6.41 30.13 32.20
N VAL A 341 -5.72 29.20 32.87
CA VAL A 341 -6.03 27.76 32.77
C VAL A 341 -7.49 27.47 33.09
N GLN A 342 -8.07 28.16 34.07
CA GLN A 342 -9.47 28.00 34.43
C GLN A 342 -10.39 28.43 33.28
N GLN A 343 -10.18 29.60 32.69
CA GLN A 343 -10.97 30.09 31.55
C GLN A 343 -10.85 29.16 30.36
N LEU A 344 -9.65 28.62 30.09
CA LEU A 344 -9.43 27.67 29.04
C LEU A 344 -10.24 26.35 29.26
N VAL A 345 -10.19 25.80 30.47
CA VAL A 345 -10.95 24.58 30.82
C VAL A 345 -12.46 24.82 30.71
N GLU A 346 -12.95 25.93 31.23
CA GLU A 346 -14.37 26.32 31.15
C GLU A 346 -14.82 26.45 29.68
N LEU A 347 -14.01 27.10 28.84
CA LEU A 347 -14.29 27.22 27.41
C LEU A 347 -14.38 25.85 26.73
N PHE A 348 -13.46 24.91 27.01
CA PHE A 348 -13.53 23.56 26.47
C PHE A 348 -14.82 22.83 26.86
N VAL A 349 -15.18 22.87 28.16
CA VAL A 349 -16.40 22.22 28.65
C VAL A 349 -17.66 22.82 28.02
N GLU A 350 -17.70 24.15 27.86
CA GLU A 350 -18.86 24.82 27.23
C GLU A 350 -18.98 24.50 25.74
N GLU A 351 -17.87 24.48 25.02
CA GLU A 351 -17.86 24.17 23.57
C GLU A 351 -18.33 22.74 23.28
N GLU A 352 -18.10 21.76 24.17
CA GLU A 352 -18.57 20.39 23.99
C GLU A 352 -20.12 20.27 23.93
N ARG A 353 -20.88 21.29 24.35
CA ARG A 353 -22.36 21.32 24.19
C ARG A 353 -22.76 21.27 22.72
N LEU A 354 -21.96 21.86 21.84
CA LEU A 354 -22.20 21.86 20.39
C LEU A 354 -22.17 20.44 19.79
N VAL A 355 -21.44 19.52 20.38
CA VAL A 355 -21.44 18.11 19.99
C VAL A 355 -22.83 17.50 20.18
N GLN A 356 -23.46 17.71 21.33
CA GLN A 356 -24.81 17.18 21.60
C GLN A 356 -25.85 17.81 20.68
N GLU A 357 -25.73 19.11 20.39
CA GLU A 357 -26.64 19.78 19.47
C GLU A 357 -26.53 19.24 18.05
N ALA A 358 -25.28 19.01 17.58
CA ALA A 358 -25.01 18.43 16.26
C ALA A 358 -25.60 17.01 16.15
N LEU A 359 -25.40 16.18 17.16
CA LEU A 359 -25.98 14.82 17.21
C LEU A 359 -27.51 14.85 17.23
N ARG A 360 -28.14 15.74 17.99
CA ARG A 360 -29.60 15.89 18.00
C ARG A 360 -30.15 16.27 16.63
N LYS A 361 -29.48 17.16 15.90
CA LYS A 361 -29.87 17.52 14.53
C LYS A 361 -29.72 16.37 13.55
N ALA A 362 -28.77 15.45 13.79
CA ALA A 362 -28.48 14.32 12.92
C ALA A 362 -29.25 13.03 13.30
N VAL A 363 -30.18 13.06 14.27
CA VAL A 363 -30.88 11.86 14.76
C VAL A 363 -31.52 11.04 13.65
N GLN A 364 -32.22 11.68 12.69
CA GLN A 364 -32.90 10.97 11.61
C GLN A 364 -31.92 10.25 10.67
N GLN A 365 -30.76 10.85 10.40
CA GLN A 365 -29.71 10.25 9.60
C GLN A 365 -29.02 9.12 10.36
N LEU A 366 -28.80 9.27 11.66
CA LEU A 366 -28.24 8.22 12.52
C LEU A 366 -29.19 7.01 12.60
N VAL A 367 -30.50 7.23 12.72
CA VAL A 367 -31.50 6.14 12.67
C VAL A 367 -31.37 5.37 11.37
N LYS A 368 -31.38 6.06 10.21
CA LYS A 368 -31.21 5.42 8.90
C LYS A 368 -29.89 4.65 8.79
N ALA A 369 -28.81 5.18 9.34
CA ALA A 369 -27.51 4.50 9.36
C ALA A 369 -27.57 3.21 10.18
N VAL A 370 -28.17 3.24 11.38
CA VAL A 370 -28.38 2.05 12.23
C VAL A 370 -29.19 0.99 11.50
N GLU A 371 -30.31 1.38 10.88
CA GLU A 371 -31.19 0.46 10.13
C GLU A 371 -30.47 -0.17 8.94
N LEU A 372 -29.70 0.64 8.17
CA LEU A 372 -28.95 0.21 7.02
C LEU A 372 -27.84 -0.77 7.41
N VAL A 373 -27.07 -0.46 8.46
CA VAL A 373 -26.03 -1.34 8.99
C VAL A 373 -26.63 -2.62 9.56
N ALA A 374 -27.67 -2.53 10.39
CA ALA A 374 -28.34 -3.70 10.94
C ALA A 374 -28.92 -4.62 9.84
N GLY A 375 -29.47 -4.04 8.78
CA GLY A 375 -29.96 -4.77 7.62
C GLY A 375 -28.85 -5.53 6.89
N SER A 376 -27.73 -4.88 6.63
CA SER A 376 -26.54 -5.50 6.02
C SER A 376 -26.00 -6.66 6.88
N LEU A 377 -25.75 -6.40 8.16
CA LEU A 377 -25.20 -7.42 9.07
C LEU A 377 -26.13 -8.62 9.23
N ARG A 378 -27.46 -8.41 9.21
CA ARG A 378 -28.46 -9.49 9.23
C ARG A 378 -28.43 -10.33 7.97
N GLY A 379 -28.11 -9.71 6.83
CA GLY A 379 -27.93 -10.36 5.53
C GLY A 379 -26.59 -11.06 5.35
N GLY A 380 -25.73 -11.09 6.38
CA GLY A 380 -24.38 -11.68 6.31
C GLY A 380 -23.31 -10.74 5.75
N GLY A 381 -23.62 -9.46 5.53
CA GLY A 381 -22.66 -8.42 5.17
C GLY A 381 -21.85 -7.92 6.37
N ARG A 382 -20.93 -7.00 6.12
CA ARG A 382 -19.99 -6.44 7.10
C ARG A 382 -20.06 -4.91 7.11
N LEU A 383 -19.55 -4.32 8.20
CA LEU A 383 -19.40 -2.88 8.33
C LEU A 383 -17.91 -2.48 8.23
N PHE A 384 -17.62 -1.52 7.36
CA PHE A 384 -16.29 -0.95 7.22
C PHE A 384 -16.32 0.54 7.54
N TYR A 385 -15.45 0.96 8.43
CA TYR A 385 -15.15 2.36 8.69
C TYR A 385 -13.89 2.76 7.95
N VAL A 386 -13.91 3.90 7.26
CA VAL A 386 -12.75 4.41 6.52
C VAL A 386 -12.48 5.85 6.94
N GLY A 387 -11.26 6.16 7.36
CA GLY A 387 -10.89 7.50 7.78
C GLY A 387 -9.39 7.76 7.73
N ALA A 388 -9.01 9.04 7.89
CA ALA A 388 -7.63 9.47 8.03
C ALA A 388 -7.41 10.16 9.39
N GLY A 389 -6.18 10.16 9.89
CA GLY A 389 -5.81 10.82 11.12
C GLY A 389 -6.72 10.46 12.31
N SER A 390 -7.28 11.47 13.00
CA SER A 390 -8.18 11.26 14.14
C SER A 390 -9.44 10.49 13.77
N SER A 391 -10.02 10.74 12.60
CA SER A 391 -11.21 10.02 12.11
C SER A 391 -10.94 8.53 11.95
N GLY A 392 -9.79 8.16 11.37
CA GLY A 392 -9.38 6.77 11.23
C GLY A 392 -9.08 6.09 12.57
N ARG A 393 -8.47 6.80 13.53
CA ARG A 393 -8.20 6.27 14.88
C ARG A 393 -9.48 5.97 15.65
N VAL A 394 -10.45 6.88 15.60
CA VAL A 394 -11.77 6.69 16.22
C VAL A 394 -12.53 5.54 15.57
N ALA A 395 -12.42 5.39 14.25
CA ALA A 395 -12.96 4.26 13.50
C ALA A 395 -12.42 2.91 13.97
N VAL A 396 -11.09 2.80 14.09
CA VAL A 396 -10.44 1.58 14.58
C VAL A 396 -10.78 1.31 16.04
N LEU A 397 -10.84 2.35 16.87
CA LEU A 397 -11.26 2.24 18.27
C LEU A 397 -12.65 1.59 18.39
N ASP A 398 -13.66 2.12 17.68
CA ASP A 398 -15.03 1.56 17.72
C ASP A 398 -15.07 0.12 17.20
N ALA A 399 -14.43 -0.14 16.06
CA ALA A 399 -14.39 -1.48 15.45
C ALA A 399 -13.75 -2.53 16.38
N SER A 400 -12.66 -2.17 17.07
CA SER A 400 -11.94 -3.09 17.97
C SER A 400 -12.71 -3.47 19.23
N GLU A 401 -13.68 -2.67 19.65
CA GLU A 401 -14.50 -2.91 20.85
C GLU A 401 -15.76 -3.79 20.56
N ILE A 402 -16.07 -4.04 19.29
CA ILE A 402 -17.25 -4.84 18.93
C ILE A 402 -17.10 -6.32 19.29
N PRO A 403 -15.96 -7.01 18.99
CA PRO A 403 -15.79 -8.40 19.38
C PRO A 403 -15.87 -8.63 20.90
N PRO A 404 -15.17 -7.90 21.77
CA PRO A 404 -15.22 -8.13 23.21
C PRO A 404 -16.56 -7.75 23.84
N THR A 405 -17.32 -6.81 23.25
CA THR A 405 -18.61 -6.34 23.78
C THR A 405 -19.75 -7.25 23.38
N PHE A 406 -19.80 -7.69 22.12
CA PHE A 406 -20.95 -8.40 21.56
C PHE A 406 -20.65 -9.83 21.14
N GLY A 407 -19.44 -10.35 21.37
CA GLY A 407 -19.02 -11.68 20.95
C GLY A 407 -19.10 -11.87 19.42
N ALA A 408 -18.89 -10.79 18.67
CA ALA A 408 -18.96 -10.79 17.22
C ALA A 408 -17.61 -11.25 16.61
N PRO A 409 -17.63 -11.83 15.40
CA PRO A 409 -16.39 -12.08 14.65
C PRO A 409 -15.58 -10.80 14.46
N ALA A 410 -14.25 -10.92 14.50
CA ALA A 410 -13.34 -9.76 14.38
C ALA A 410 -13.43 -9.05 13.02
N ASP A 411 -13.88 -9.74 12.00
CA ASP A 411 -14.05 -9.23 10.63
C ASP A 411 -15.45 -8.62 10.36
N LEU A 412 -16.37 -8.70 11.33
CA LEU A 412 -17.73 -8.18 11.16
C LEU A 412 -17.75 -6.65 11.06
N VAL A 413 -16.94 -5.97 11.88
CA VAL A 413 -16.77 -4.51 11.85
C VAL A 413 -15.28 -4.21 11.76
N GLN A 414 -14.87 -3.51 10.72
CA GLN A 414 -13.46 -3.27 10.42
C GLN A 414 -13.17 -1.79 10.27
N GLY A 415 -12.05 -1.34 10.85
CA GLY A 415 -11.50 -0.01 10.64
C GLY A 415 -10.40 0.00 9.56
N ILE A 416 -10.48 0.95 8.65
CA ILE A 416 -9.46 1.24 7.62
C ILE A 416 -8.95 2.66 7.86
N ILE A 417 -7.67 2.80 8.12
CA ILE A 417 -7.02 4.09 8.36
C ILE A 417 -5.98 4.39 7.28
N ALA A 418 -5.99 5.61 6.74
CA ALA A 418 -4.95 6.08 5.84
C ALA A 418 -3.57 6.00 6.51
N GLY A 419 -2.57 5.46 5.80
CA GLY A 419 -1.24 5.20 6.35
C GLY A 419 -1.12 3.90 7.16
N GLY A 420 -2.21 3.10 7.28
CA GLY A 420 -2.20 1.77 7.89
C GLY A 420 -1.91 1.77 9.39
N VAL A 421 -1.39 0.64 9.92
CA VAL A 421 -1.16 0.42 11.36
C VAL A 421 -0.28 1.51 11.99
N THR A 422 0.70 2.02 11.28
CA THR A 422 1.58 3.10 11.76
C THR A 422 0.80 4.35 12.12
N ALA A 423 -0.25 4.68 11.35
CA ALA A 423 -1.08 5.86 11.57
C ALA A 423 -1.93 5.81 12.85
N LEU A 424 -2.02 4.66 13.52
CA LEU A 424 -2.72 4.54 14.82
C LEU A 424 -1.98 5.26 15.94
N TYR A 425 -0.65 5.28 15.91
CA TYR A 425 0.19 5.82 16.99
C TYR A 425 1.15 6.94 16.54
N ARG A 426 1.29 7.17 15.22
CA ARG A 426 2.09 8.27 14.64
C ARG A 426 1.30 8.95 13.54
N SER A 427 1.57 10.23 13.26
CA SER A 427 1.09 10.88 12.05
C SER A 427 1.84 10.30 10.84
N VAL A 428 1.09 10.04 9.75
CA VAL A 428 1.64 9.67 8.44
C VAL A 428 1.14 10.73 7.49
N GLU A 429 2.01 11.73 7.29
CA GLU A 429 1.68 12.89 6.46
C GLU A 429 1.39 12.47 5.01
N GLY A 430 0.48 13.16 4.34
CA GLY A 430 0.08 12.91 2.94
C GLY A 430 -0.76 11.64 2.70
N ALA A 431 -0.83 10.70 3.65
CA ALA A 431 -1.62 9.48 3.47
C ALA A 431 -3.12 9.75 3.27
N GLU A 432 -3.62 10.88 3.75
CA GLU A 432 -5.01 11.31 3.57
C GLU A 432 -5.33 11.81 2.16
N ASP A 433 -4.31 12.25 1.40
CA ASP A 433 -4.44 12.81 0.06
C ASP A 433 -4.50 11.73 -1.04
N GLU A 434 -4.23 10.48 -0.69
CA GLU A 434 -4.12 9.35 -1.61
C GLU A 434 -5.48 8.66 -1.89
N ALA A 435 -6.29 9.23 -2.80
CA ALA A 435 -7.59 8.64 -3.19
C ALA A 435 -7.46 7.21 -3.74
N GLY A 436 -6.40 6.94 -4.53
CA GLY A 436 -6.10 5.62 -5.05
C GLY A 436 -5.84 4.59 -3.95
N ALA A 437 -5.12 4.97 -2.88
CA ALA A 437 -4.87 4.09 -1.75
C ALA A 437 -6.17 3.74 -0.99
N GLY A 438 -7.10 4.69 -0.85
CA GLY A 438 -8.42 4.44 -0.28
C GLY A 438 -9.23 3.42 -1.09
N ALA A 439 -9.23 3.57 -2.42
CA ALA A 439 -9.90 2.63 -3.32
C ALA A 439 -9.29 1.22 -3.25
N VAL A 440 -7.96 1.11 -3.20
CA VAL A 440 -7.23 -0.16 -3.06
C VAL A 440 -7.54 -0.81 -1.73
N ALA A 441 -7.55 -0.06 -0.62
CA ALA A 441 -7.83 -0.60 0.71
C ALA A 441 -9.22 -1.27 0.79
N VAL A 442 -10.25 -0.67 0.20
CA VAL A 442 -11.59 -1.24 0.10
C VAL A 442 -11.60 -2.50 -0.77
N GLN A 443 -10.87 -2.49 -1.87
CA GLN A 443 -10.76 -3.65 -2.77
C GLN A 443 -10.06 -4.83 -2.10
N GLU A 444 -8.94 -4.61 -1.42
CA GLU A 444 -8.16 -5.65 -0.75
C GLU A 444 -8.89 -6.25 0.46
N ARG A 445 -9.75 -5.47 1.12
CA ARG A 445 -10.66 -5.98 2.17
C ARG A 445 -11.82 -6.79 1.61
N GLY A 446 -11.93 -6.93 0.29
CA GLY A 446 -12.95 -7.75 -0.36
C GLY A 446 -14.37 -7.23 -0.11
N VAL A 447 -14.59 -5.91 -0.07
CA VAL A 447 -15.91 -5.31 0.09
C VAL A 447 -16.83 -5.74 -1.05
N THR A 448 -18.08 -6.09 -0.73
CA THR A 448 -19.11 -6.60 -1.66
C THR A 448 -20.40 -5.79 -1.57
N ASN A 449 -21.38 -6.12 -2.39
CA ASN A 449 -22.71 -5.49 -2.40
C ASN A 449 -23.55 -5.75 -1.12
N GLY A 450 -23.18 -6.74 -0.32
CA GLY A 450 -23.81 -6.99 1.00
C GLY A 450 -23.28 -6.09 2.12
N ASP A 451 -22.16 -5.41 1.91
CA ASP A 451 -21.44 -4.66 2.93
C ASP A 451 -21.90 -3.19 3.02
N VAL A 452 -21.58 -2.53 4.15
CA VAL A 452 -21.72 -1.09 4.35
C VAL A 452 -20.35 -0.48 4.59
N VAL A 453 -20.04 0.63 3.90
CA VAL A 453 -18.83 1.41 4.09
C VAL A 453 -19.18 2.81 4.59
N VAL A 454 -18.68 3.16 5.78
CA VAL A 454 -18.82 4.49 6.38
C VAL A 454 -17.51 5.24 6.21
N GLY A 455 -17.50 6.21 5.32
CA GLY A 455 -16.39 7.15 5.15
C GLY A 455 -16.49 8.28 6.18
N ILE A 456 -15.41 8.53 6.89
CA ILE A 456 -15.33 9.49 7.99
C ILE A 456 -14.35 10.59 7.63
N SER A 457 -14.87 11.80 7.38
CA SER A 457 -14.07 12.96 7.03
C SER A 457 -14.67 14.23 7.66
N ALA A 458 -13.97 14.85 8.60
CA ALA A 458 -14.45 16.05 9.25
C ALA A 458 -14.72 17.18 8.24
N SER A 459 -13.86 17.37 7.25
CA SER A 459 -14.04 18.35 6.15
C SER A 459 -15.03 17.86 5.07
N GLY A 460 -15.27 16.54 4.98
CA GLY A 460 -16.02 15.89 3.90
C GLY A 460 -15.28 15.84 2.57
N ARG A 461 -13.96 16.11 2.55
CA ARG A 461 -13.15 16.28 1.33
C ARG A 461 -11.89 15.41 1.29
N THR A 462 -11.61 14.61 2.32
CA THR A 462 -10.41 13.78 2.41
C THR A 462 -10.32 12.81 1.23
N PRO A 463 -9.33 12.93 0.33
CA PRO A 463 -9.25 12.14 -0.91
C PRO A 463 -9.24 10.64 -0.66
N PHE A 464 -8.49 10.15 0.34
CA PHE A 464 -8.49 8.75 0.73
C PHE A 464 -9.90 8.20 1.02
N VAL A 465 -10.71 8.97 1.77
CA VAL A 465 -12.09 8.59 2.13
C VAL A 465 -12.99 8.59 0.91
N LEU A 466 -12.89 9.62 0.04
CA LEU A 466 -13.67 9.72 -1.18
C LEU A 466 -13.34 8.59 -2.17
N GLY A 467 -12.05 8.28 -2.35
CA GLY A 467 -11.63 7.14 -3.17
C GLY A 467 -12.15 5.79 -2.67
N ALA A 468 -12.18 5.61 -1.34
CA ALA A 468 -12.75 4.43 -0.70
C ALA A 468 -14.27 4.32 -0.93
N LEU A 469 -15.03 5.42 -0.74
CA LEU A 469 -16.48 5.45 -0.97
C LEU A 469 -16.82 5.20 -2.45
N GLY A 470 -16.12 5.84 -3.39
CA GLY A 470 -16.30 5.60 -4.82
C GLY A 470 -16.05 4.15 -5.22
N ARG A 471 -15.00 3.51 -4.69
CA ARG A 471 -14.73 2.10 -4.92
C ARG A 471 -15.79 1.20 -4.30
N ALA A 472 -16.25 1.49 -3.08
CA ALA A 472 -17.30 0.75 -2.41
C ALA A 472 -18.61 0.81 -3.20
N LYS A 473 -19.01 1.99 -3.65
CA LYS A 473 -20.18 2.21 -4.51
C LYS A 473 -20.10 1.43 -5.82
N ALA A 474 -18.95 1.47 -6.50
CA ALA A 474 -18.71 0.72 -7.73
C ALA A 474 -18.79 -0.81 -7.52
N ARG A 475 -18.57 -1.31 -6.30
CA ARG A 475 -18.76 -2.72 -5.93
C ARG A 475 -20.17 -3.04 -5.44
N GLY A 476 -21.08 -2.06 -5.46
CA GLY A 476 -22.47 -2.22 -5.05
C GLY A 476 -22.71 -2.15 -3.54
N ALA A 477 -21.68 -1.88 -2.73
CA ALA A 477 -21.84 -1.69 -1.29
C ALA A 477 -22.63 -0.43 -0.98
N LYS A 478 -23.33 -0.42 0.17
CA LYS A 478 -23.97 0.79 0.68
C LYS A 478 -22.91 1.72 1.27
N THR A 479 -23.06 3.01 0.99
CA THR A 479 -22.09 4.02 1.36
C THR A 479 -22.70 5.09 2.25
N ILE A 480 -21.99 5.44 3.34
CA ILE A 480 -22.38 6.48 4.28
C ILE A 480 -21.21 7.46 4.41
N LEU A 481 -21.47 8.76 4.31
CA LEU A 481 -20.49 9.79 4.63
C LEU A 481 -20.83 10.43 5.98
N LEU A 482 -19.93 10.35 6.95
CA LEU A 482 -19.99 11.05 8.22
C LEU A 482 -19.05 12.26 8.16
N THR A 483 -19.58 13.47 8.31
CA THR A 483 -18.81 14.70 8.13
C THR A 483 -19.21 15.78 9.13
N CYS A 484 -18.26 16.65 9.52
CA CYS A 484 -18.55 17.85 10.32
C CYS A 484 -18.81 19.10 9.45
N ASN A 485 -18.78 18.96 8.13
CA ASN A 485 -19.08 20.02 7.18
C ASN A 485 -20.44 19.80 6.51
N PRO A 486 -21.50 20.52 6.88
CA PRO A 486 -22.84 20.36 6.29
C PRO A 486 -22.88 20.55 4.77
N ALA A 487 -22.09 21.46 4.22
CA ALA A 487 -22.04 21.72 2.78
C ALA A 487 -21.48 20.53 1.96
N ALA A 488 -20.79 19.60 2.60
CA ALA A 488 -20.37 18.36 1.96
C ALA A 488 -21.49 17.30 1.98
N ALA A 489 -22.48 17.45 2.85
CA ALA A 489 -23.58 16.52 3.03
C ALA A 489 -24.81 16.83 2.15
N ASP A 490 -25.08 18.11 1.87
CA ASP A 490 -26.27 18.57 1.11
C ASP A 490 -26.03 18.74 -0.39
N GLY A 491 -24.80 18.47 -0.86
CA GLY A 491 -24.46 18.58 -2.28
C GLY A 491 -24.45 20.02 -2.84
N SER A 492 -24.61 21.03 -2.00
CA SER A 492 -24.72 22.45 -2.42
C SER A 492 -23.40 23.07 -2.88
N GLY A 493 -22.28 22.36 -2.75
CA GLY A 493 -21.02 22.73 -3.37
C GLY A 493 -20.51 21.58 -4.21
N ASN A 494 -20.21 21.73 -5.45
CA ASN A 494 -19.63 20.79 -6.44
C ASN A 494 -18.83 19.58 -5.84
N SER A 495 -19.38 18.96 -4.80
CA SER A 495 -18.71 17.97 -3.96
C SER A 495 -18.91 16.61 -4.58
N VAL A 496 -17.83 16.02 -5.08
CA VAL A 496 -17.73 14.63 -5.54
C VAL A 496 -18.27 13.64 -4.49
N ALA A 497 -18.22 14.00 -3.21
CA ALA A 497 -18.72 13.20 -2.09
C ALA A 497 -20.23 12.87 -2.17
N ALA A 498 -21.04 13.75 -2.71
CA ALA A 498 -22.50 13.53 -2.78
C ALA A 498 -22.89 12.47 -3.84
N ALA A 499 -22.13 12.33 -4.92
CA ALA A 499 -22.42 11.40 -6.00
C ALA A 499 -22.20 9.92 -5.59
N ASP A 500 -21.24 9.66 -4.71
CA ASP A 500 -20.84 8.31 -4.30
C ASP A 500 -21.43 7.88 -2.95
N THR A 501 -22.37 8.66 -2.39
CA THR A 501 -22.91 8.45 -1.04
C THR A 501 -24.40 8.14 -1.06
N ASP A 502 -24.82 7.03 -0.44
CA ASP A 502 -26.25 6.69 -0.25
C ASP A 502 -26.87 7.45 0.92
N LEU A 503 -26.07 7.79 1.94
CA LEU A 503 -26.51 8.53 3.12
C LEU A 503 -25.39 9.44 3.62
N ALA A 504 -25.69 10.72 3.84
CA ALA A 504 -24.77 11.66 4.48
C ALA A 504 -25.27 12.02 5.89
N ILE A 505 -24.34 12.05 6.86
CA ILE A 505 -24.60 12.40 8.27
C ILE A 505 -23.80 13.65 8.62
N PRO A 506 -24.41 14.85 8.59
CA PRO A 506 -23.74 16.08 8.96
C PRO A 506 -23.72 16.26 10.49
N LEU A 507 -22.53 16.36 11.07
CA LEU A 507 -22.29 16.68 12.47
C LEU A 507 -21.73 18.11 12.60
N ALA A 508 -22.57 19.11 12.48
CA ALA A 508 -22.20 20.51 12.45
C ALA A 508 -21.78 21.04 13.83
N VAL A 509 -20.58 20.71 14.30
CA VAL A 509 -20.04 21.10 15.61
C VAL A 509 -19.46 22.52 15.66
N GLY A 510 -19.49 23.26 14.55
CA GLY A 510 -18.87 24.58 14.44
C GLY A 510 -17.33 24.56 14.38
N PRO A 511 -16.71 25.76 14.37
CA PRO A 511 -15.26 25.89 14.38
C PRO A 511 -14.65 25.33 15.65
N GLU A 512 -13.47 24.72 15.55
CA GLU A 512 -12.76 24.18 16.70
C GLU A 512 -12.16 25.30 17.57
N ILE A 513 -11.95 25.02 18.85
CA ILE A 513 -11.27 25.95 19.79
C ILE A 513 -9.86 26.25 19.29
N LEU A 514 -9.15 25.26 18.78
CA LEU A 514 -7.90 25.42 18.05
C LEU A 514 -8.21 25.18 16.57
N THR A 515 -8.18 26.23 15.77
CA THR A 515 -8.58 26.20 14.35
C THR A 515 -7.93 25.05 13.59
N GLY A 516 -8.72 24.30 12.85
CA GLY A 516 -8.27 23.14 12.07
C GLY A 516 -8.01 21.86 12.88
N SER A 517 -8.03 21.91 14.23
CA SER A 517 -7.71 20.74 15.08
C SER A 517 -8.93 19.84 15.28
N THR A 518 -9.34 19.12 14.25
CA THR A 518 -10.55 18.27 14.20
C THR A 518 -10.53 17.05 15.13
N ARG A 519 -9.45 16.86 15.90
CA ARG A 519 -9.39 15.85 16.97
C ARG A 519 -10.24 16.20 18.20
N LEU A 520 -10.70 17.45 18.32
CA LEU A 520 -11.47 17.99 19.45
C LEU A 520 -12.97 17.68 19.28
N LYS A 521 -13.84 18.69 19.14
CA LYS A 521 -15.31 18.51 19.01
C LYS A 521 -15.70 17.58 17.86
N ALA A 522 -15.06 17.74 16.69
CA ALA A 522 -15.30 16.87 15.54
C ALA A 522 -14.96 15.41 15.86
N GLY A 523 -13.85 15.16 16.55
CA GLY A 523 -13.45 13.84 17.02
C GLY A 523 -14.46 13.25 18.01
N THR A 524 -14.90 14.04 19.00
CA THR A 524 -15.90 13.64 20.00
C THR A 524 -17.24 13.32 19.33
N ALA A 525 -17.74 14.18 18.45
CA ALA A 525 -18.99 13.94 17.71
C ALA A 525 -18.93 12.69 16.86
N THR A 526 -17.84 12.49 16.15
CA THR A 526 -17.57 11.29 15.35
C THR A 526 -17.62 10.04 16.22
N LYS A 527 -16.89 10.02 17.34
CA LYS A 527 -16.86 8.89 18.26
C LYS A 527 -18.26 8.51 18.76
N VAL A 528 -19.06 9.48 19.17
CA VAL A 528 -20.42 9.23 19.65
C VAL A 528 -21.32 8.71 18.51
N ALA A 529 -21.21 9.27 17.30
CA ALA A 529 -21.98 8.81 16.14
C ALA A 529 -21.64 7.35 15.77
N LEU A 530 -20.34 6.97 15.75
CA LEU A 530 -19.95 5.59 15.48
C LEU A 530 -20.47 4.64 16.55
N ASN A 531 -20.37 4.99 17.84
CA ASN A 531 -20.93 4.19 18.92
C ASN A 531 -22.46 4.02 18.79
N ILE A 532 -23.20 5.04 18.36
CA ILE A 532 -24.64 4.94 18.09
C ILE A 532 -24.90 3.95 16.96
N ILE A 533 -24.16 4.06 15.85
CA ILE A 533 -24.34 3.21 14.67
C ILE A 533 -24.03 1.74 15.01
N SER A 534 -22.86 1.48 15.57
CA SER A 534 -22.41 0.12 15.89
C SER A 534 -23.26 -0.53 16.98
N THR A 535 -23.43 0.15 18.12
CA THR A 535 -24.22 -0.37 19.24
C THR A 535 -25.68 -0.51 18.84
N GLY A 536 -26.26 0.48 18.15
CA GLY A 536 -27.65 0.42 17.68
C GLY A 536 -27.88 -0.77 16.74
N ALA A 537 -26.97 -1.03 15.81
CA ALA A 537 -27.03 -2.20 14.94
C ALA A 537 -26.94 -3.51 15.72
N MET A 538 -26.04 -3.62 16.70
CA MET A 538 -25.92 -4.81 17.56
C MET A 538 -27.16 -5.04 18.42
N VAL A 539 -27.81 -3.98 18.94
CA VAL A 539 -29.10 -4.06 19.63
C VAL A 539 -30.18 -4.59 18.69
N ALA A 540 -30.28 -4.04 17.47
CA ALA A 540 -31.24 -4.49 16.46
C ALA A 540 -31.01 -5.94 15.99
N LEU A 541 -29.82 -6.48 16.16
CA LEU A 541 -29.45 -7.88 15.91
C LEU A 541 -29.72 -8.80 17.14
N GLY A 542 -30.27 -8.28 18.23
CA GLY A 542 -30.55 -9.06 19.44
C GLY A 542 -29.30 -9.52 20.21
N LYS A 543 -28.18 -8.78 20.10
CA LYS A 543 -26.93 -9.08 20.81
C LYS A 543 -26.93 -8.62 22.27
N VAL A 544 -27.99 -7.97 22.70
CA VAL A 544 -28.20 -7.51 24.09
C VAL A 544 -29.53 -7.98 24.63
N ARG A 545 -29.67 -8.04 25.95
CA ARG A 545 -30.96 -8.26 26.65
C ARG A 545 -31.12 -7.16 27.71
N SER A 546 -32.17 -6.34 27.58
CA SER A 546 -32.26 -5.07 28.30
C SER A 546 -31.01 -4.21 27.97
N ASN A 547 -30.25 -3.76 28.96
CA ASN A 547 -28.98 -3.06 28.81
C ASN A 547 -27.76 -3.96 29.13
N LEU A 548 -27.91 -5.28 29.05
CA LEU A 548 -26.90 -6.26 29.44
C LEU A 548 -26.29 -6.95 28.23
N MET A 549 -24.96 -7.07 28.23
CA MET A 549 -24.20 -7.81 27.22
C MET A 549 -24.37 -9.31 27.44
N ILE A 550 -25.07 -10.00 26.54
CA ILE A 550 -25.34 -11.44 26.67
C ILE A 550 -24.48 -12.33 25.79
N ASN A 551 -23.73 -11.74 24.86
CA ASN A 551 -22.85 -12.46 23.94
C ASN A 551 -21.37 -12.28 24.27
N LEU A 552 -21.03 -11.86 25.50
CA LEU A 552 -19.62 -11.64 25.88
C LEU A 552 -18.85 -12.97 25.95
N HIS A 553 -17.61 -12.97 25.49
CA HIS A 553 -16.68 -14.06 25.70
C HIS A 553 -15.99 -13.91 27.06
N ALA A 554 -16.27 -14.80 27.99
CA ALA A 554 -15.76 -14.74 29.36
C ALA A 554 -14.31 -15.29 29.48
N THR A 555 -13.37 -14.67 28.74
CA THR A 555 -11.96 -15.09 28.67
C THR A 555 -11.12 -14.67 29.87
N SER A 556 -11.57 -13.69 30.65
CA SER A 556 -10.87 -13.21 31.83
C SER A 556 -11.71 -13.36 33.10
N GLN A 557 -11.07 -13.37 34.28
CA GLN A 557 -11.77 -13.45 35.57
C GLN A 557 -12.83 -12.35 35.74
N LYS A 558 -12.51 -11.11 35.30
CA LYS A 558 -13.44 -9.98 35.31
C LYS A 558 -14.67 -10.24 34.42
N LEU A 559 -14.48 -10.84 33.25
CA LEU A 559 -15.57 -11.15 32.33
C LEU A 559 -16.40 -12.34 32.80
N ARG A 560 -15.78 -13.33 33.46
CA ARG A 560 -16.48 -14.45 34.12
C ARG A 560 -17.38 -13.99 35.26
N ASP A 561 -16.85 -13.12 36.13
CA ASP A 561 -17.63 -12.50 37.19
C ASP A 561 -18.80 -11.69 36.64
N ARG A 562 -18.58 -10.90 35.57
CA ARG A 562 -19.65 -10.16 34.90
C ARG A 562 -20.72 -11.10 34.34
N ALA A 563 -20.33 -12.19 33.66
CA ALA A 563 -21.25 -13.18 33.10
C ALA A 563 -22.11 -13.83 34.21
N ALA A 564 -21.50 -14.19 35.33
CA ALA A 564 -22.23 -14.77 36.46
C ALA A 564 -23.27 -13.79 37.06
N ARG A 565 -22.90 -12.52 37.25
CA ARG A 565 -23.83 -11.49 37.71
C ARG A 565 -24.98 -11.24 36.74
N VAL A 566 -24.68 -11.18 35.43
CA VAL A 566 -25.69 -11.00 34.39
C VAL A 566 -26.65 -12.19 34.37
N LEU A 567 -26.15 -13.42 34.44
CA LEU A 567 -27.00 -14.62 34.49
C LEU A 567 -27.85 -14.65 35.78
N ALA A 568 -27.26 -14.37 36.95
CA ALA A 568 -27.97 -14.31 38.20
C ALA A 568 -29.17 -13.35 38.14
N GLN A 569 -28.95 -12.15 37.58
CA GLN A 569 -30.00 -11.14 37.41
C GLN A 569 -31.08 -11.57 36.41
N LEU A 570 -30.72 -12.10 35.25
CA LEU A 570 -31.66 -12.46 34.19
C LEU A 570 -32.44 -13.76 34.50
N ALA A 571 -31.80 -14.69 35.18
CA ALA A 571 -32.36 -15.98 35.55
C ALA A 571 -33.01 -16.00 36.97
N GLN A 572 -32.92 -14.88 37.69
CA GLN A 572 -33.44 -14.74 39.09
C GLN A 572 -32.90 -15.85 40.01
N CYS A 573 -31.59 -16.16 39.92
CA CYS A 573 -30.90 -17.13 40.78
C CYS A 573 -29.74 -16.47 41.53
N ASP A 574 -29.21 -17.15 42.52
CA ASP A 574 -28.03 -16.67 43.26
C ASP A 574 -26.78 -16.75 42.38
N TYR A 575 -25.73 -16.04 42.82
CA TYR A 575 -24.48 -15.92 42.08
C TYR A 575 -23.76 -17.27 41.89
N ASP A 576 -23.74 -18.12 42.92
CA ASP A 576 -23.00 -19.38 42.88
C ASP A 576 -23.69 -20.39 41.95
N SER A 577 -25.04 -20.43 41.96
CA SER A 577 -25.85 -21.19 41.00
C SER A 577 -25.63 -20.70 39.58
N ALA A 578 -25.58 -19.38 39.34
CA ALA A 578 -25.33 -18.81 38.04
C ALA A 578 -23.89 -19.15 37.55
N ARG A 579 -22.92 -19.08 38.43
CA ARG A 579 -21.53 -19.44 38.13
C ARG A 579 -21.43 -20.92 37.76
N ALA A 580 -21.98 -21.81 38.55
CA ALA A 580 -21.97 -23.26 38.29
C ALA A 580 -22.59 -23.60 36.93
N LEU A 581 -23.70 -22.94 36.58
CA LEU A 581 -24.35 -23.10 35.27
C LEU A 581 -23.47 -22.63 34.11
N LEU A 582 -22.73 -21.54 34.27
CA LEU A 582 -21.82 -21.04 33.27
C LEU A 582 -20.58 -21.96 33.13
N GLU A 583 -20.03 -22.45 34.22
CA GLU A 583 -18.96 -23.42 34.23
C GLU A 583 -19.34 -24.71 33.49
N ALA A 584 -20.55 -25.20 33.71
CA ALA A 584 -21.09 -26.38 33.01
C ALA A 584 -21.40 -26.15 31.52
N ASN A 585 -21.38 -24.91 31.03
CA ASN A 585 -21.65 -24.54 29.64
C ASN A 585 -20.50 -23.71 29.03
N ASP A 586 -19.27 -23.99 29.41
CA ASP A 586 -18.03 -23.34 28.86
C ASP A 586 -18.10 -21.81 28.90
N TRP A 587 -18.69 -21.24 29.93
CA TRP A 587 -18.88 -19.80 30.12
C TRP A 587 -19.63 -19.11 28.96
N ASN A 588 -20.45 -19.85 28.22
CA ASN A 588 -21.29 -19.31 27.15
C ASN A 588 -22.65 -18.83 27.74
N LEU A 589 -22.69 -17.56 28.13
CA LEU A 589 -23.86 -16.93 28.73
C LEU A 589 -25.09 -17.02 27.83
N ARG A 590 -24.92 -16.80 26.52
CA ARG A 590 -26.04 -16.86 25.56
C ARG A 590 -26.65 -18.25 25.49
N ALA A 591 -25.82 -19.29 25.39
CA ALA A 591 -26.31 -20.67 25.33
C ALA A 591 -27.09 -21.09 26.60
N VAL A 592 -26.68 -20.57 27.76
CA VAL A 592 -27.44 -20.80 29.03
C VAL A 592 -28.77 -20.07 29.02
N LEU A 593 -28.82 -18.83 28.51
CA LEU A 593 -30.05 -18.04 28.44
C LEU A 593 -31.05 -18.55 27.40
N ASP A 594 -30.59 -19.12 26.29
CA ASP A 594 -31.45 -19.66 25.22
C ASP A 594 -32.06 -21.05 25.58
N LYS A 595 -31.48 -21.76 26.58
CA LYS A 595 -32.01 -23.03 27.10
C LYS A 595 -33.09 -22.84 28.19
N ARG A 596 -33.30 -21.62 28.64
CA ARG A 596 -34.32 -21.25 29.65
C ARG A 596 -35.43 -20.39 29.04
#